data_dd21b357e3ce6219539e983e7cc21ee9
#
_entry.id   dd21b357e3ce6219539e983e7cc21ee9
#
_cell.length_a   1.000
_cell.length_b   1.000
_cell.length_c   1.000
_cell.angle_alpha   90.00
_cell.angle_beta   90.00
_cell.angle_gamma   90.00
#
_symmetry.space_group_name_H-M   'P 1'
#
loop_
_entity.id
_entity.type
_entity.pdbx_description
1 polymer ?
#
loop_
_entity_poly.entity_id
_entity_poly.type
_entity_poly.pdbx_seq_one_letter_code
_entity_poly.pdbx_strand_id
1 'polypeptide(L)'
;MTTANPHWTKRARDRPWQQVRITPALYAGPTPDTERAIRPLTDAGAVRLDDGRGNQLIISTDGRVRLGFEPENGDVMWKVAVHERPFLPPLWTVSLTENTPIEVVEAITTDLANRLRTGGRLTGAAADAEWRTPLHANGWTLAWDAAAGTETACSEYSPQDKIVLNTRAFPDPDEWEEAGQDAFWSVDIAGDFDGWSAAASISTPDAILHTMVSAMLAPAIRGIGDLDDLAVGAAVIGAAELTEIPSSPTPLDVHRAQAARRTSPARDAADSTRIAVSAPALSPQSAARPVPRPR
;
A
#
# COMPACT_ATOMS: atom_id res chain seq x y z
N MET A 1 0.52 7.45 -26.86
CA MET A 1 1.94 7.17 -26.64
C MET A 1 2.49 8.23 -25.70
N THR A 2 2.44 7.96 -24.41
CA THR A 2 3.01 8.82 -23.36
C THR A 2 4.53 8.64 -23.43
N THR A 3 5.26 9.66 -23.81
CA THR A 3 6.73 9.61 -23.81
C THR A 3 7.17 9.55 -22.35
N ALA A 4 7.68 8.41 -21.92
CA ALA A 4 8.26 8.23 -20.58
C ALA A 4 9.15 9.44 -20.25
N ASN A 5 8.99 10.00 -19.06
CA ASN A 5 9.75 11.18 -18.65
C ASN A 5 11.27 10.87 -18.75
N PRO A 6 12.00 11.51 -19.66
CA PRO A 6 13.41 11.16 -19.98
C PRO A 6 14.32 11.23 -18.76
N HIS A 7 13.92 11.97 -17.73
CA HIS A 7 14.64 12.07 -16.46
C HIS A 7 14.68 10.75 -15.68
N TRP A 8 13.55 10.06 -15.54
CA TRP A 8 13.47 8.79 -14.82
C TRP A 8 14.12 7.66 -15.60
N THR A 9 13.90 7.59 -16.92
CA THR A 9 14.53 6.60 -17.81
C THR A 9 16.06 6.70 -17.77
N LYS A 10 16.62 7.91 -17.77
CA LYS A 10 18.06 8.10 -17.63
C LYS A 10 18.56 7.65 -16.26
N ARG A 11 17.85 7.99 -15.17
CA ARG A 11 18.23 7.59 -13.81
C ARG A 11 18.13 6.09 -13.59
N ALA A 12 17.11 5.42 -14.13
CA ALA A 12 16.98 3.97 -14.08
C ALA A 12 18.19 3.28 -14.70
N ARG A 13 18.73 3.82 -15.80
CA ARG A 13 19.95 3.31 -16.45
C ARG A 13 21.20 3.55 -15.62
N ASP A 14 21.34 4.75 -15.04
CA ASP A 14 22.56 5.18 -14.35
C ASP A 14 22.65 4.63 -12.91
N ARG A 15 21.50 4.40 -12.27
CA ARG A 15 21.40 3.97 -10.86
C ARG A 15 20.23 3.01 -10.62
N PRO A 16 20.20 1.83 -11.22
CA PRO A 16 19.06 0.91 -11.15
C PRO A 16 18.74 0.43 -9.72
N TRP A 17 19.71 0.46 -8.81
CA TRP A 17 19.56 0.08 -7.40
C TRP A 17 18.98 1.19 -6.51
N GLN A 18 18.83 2.41 -7.02
CA GLN A 18 18.25 3.51 -6.26
C GLN A 18 16.80 3.23 -5.96
N GLN A 19 16.39 3.40 -4.70
CA GLN A 19 15.00 3.25 -4.31
C GLN A 19 14.23 4.55 -4.50
N VAL A 20 12.97 4.40 -4.87
CA VAL A 20 11.99 5.47 -5.03
C VAL A 20 10.76 5.15 -4.21
N ARG A 21 10.24 6.14 -3.52
CA ARG A 21 8.92 6.10 -2.89
C ARG A 21 7.91 6.62 -3.89
N ILE A 22 6.84 5.88 -4.06
CA ILE A 22 5.69 6.21 -4.91
C ILE A 22 4.51 6.46 -3.97
N THR A 23 3.86 7.58 -4.08
CA THR A 23 2.69 7.94 -3.27
C THR A 23 1.62 8.51 -4.19
N PRO A 24 0.42 7.92 -4.26
CA PRO A 24 -0.02 6.70 -3.57
C PRO A 24 0.46 5.40 -4.23
N ALA A 25 0.42 4.28 -3.48
CA ALA A 25 0.85 2.97 -3.93
C ALA A 25 0.03 2.41 -5.09
N LEU A 26 -1.19 2.87 -5.27
CA LEU A 26 -2.07 2.41 -6.36
C LEU A 26 -1.45 2.57 -7.76
N TYR A 27 -0.44 3.44 -7.90
CA TYR A 27 0.32 3.62 -9.13
C TYR A 27 1.69 2.91 -9.13
N ALA A 28 1.96 2.09 -8.11
CA ALA A 28 3.29 1.49 -7.96
C ALA A 28 3.54 0.30 -8.88
N GLY A 29 2.48 -0.24 -9.51
CA GLY A 29 2.57 -1.44 -10.33
C GLY A 29 2.97 -2.70 -9.56
N PRO A 30 3.12 -3.82 -10.28
CA PRO A 30 3.50 -5.10 -9.69
C PRO A 30 4.95 -5.09 -9.24
N THR A 31 5.32 -6.12 -8.48
CA THR A 31 6.72 -6.43 -8.14
C THR A 31 6.95 -7.94 -8.27
N PRO A 32 8.15 -8.38 -8.64
CA PRO A 32 8.48 -9.81 -8.68
C PRO A 32 8.52 -10.47 -7.28
N ASP A 33 8.53 -9.69 -6.19
CA ASP A 33 8.57 -10.20 -4.82
C ASP A 33 7.18 -10.63 -4.32
N THR A 34 6.62 -11.68 -4.93
CA THR A 34 5.33 -12.27 -4.54
C THR A 34 5.33 -12.83 -3.12
N GLU A 35 6.52 -13.15 -2.59
CA GLU A 35 6.69 -13.66 -1.24
C GLU A 35 6.18 -12.69 -0.16
N ARG A 36 6.21 -11.39 -0.43
CA ARG A 36 5.65 -10.37 0.48
C ARG A 36 4.15 -10.59 0.74
N ALA A 37 3.39 -10.97 -0.28
CA ALA A 37 1.96 -11.24 -0.14
C ALA A 37 1.69 -12.59 0.55
N ILE A 38 2.55 -13.57 0.38
CA ILE A 38 2.35 -14.94 0.87
C ILE A 38 2.80 -15.11 2.32
N ARG A 39 3.91 -14.49 2.68
CA ARG A 39 4.56 -14.62 3.99
C ARG A 39 3.65 -14.39 5.19
N PRO A 40 2.77 -13.38 5.24
CA PRO A 40 1.91 -13.17 6.39
C PRO A 40 1.06 -14.39 6.76
N LEU A 41 0.53 -15.10 5.76
CA LEU A 41 -0.28 -16.30 5.96
C LEU A 41 0.60 -17.52 6.33
N THR A 42 1.76 -17.70 5.69
CA THR A 42 2.66 -18.81 6.04
C THR A 42 3.26 -18.64 7.43
N ASP A 43 3.59 -17.42 7.84
CA ASP A 43 4.01 -17.11 9.23
C ASP A 43 2.88 -17.34 10.25
N ALA A 44 1.62 -17.32 9.82
CA ALA A 44 0.46 -17.71 10.63
C ALA A 44 0.18 -19.22 10.58
N GLY A 45 1.04 -20.02 9.96
CA GLY A 45 0.95 -21.47 9.90
C GLY A 45 0.19 -22.00 8.69
N ALA A 46 -0.13 -21.18 7.68
CA ALA A 46 -0.75 -21.67 6.45
C ALA A 46 0.20 -22.59 5.67
N VAL A 47 -0.37 -23.56 4.98
CA VAL A 47 0.34 -24.49 4.09
C VAL A 47 0.37 -23.90 2.69
N ARG A 48 1.53 -23.95 2.05
CA ARG A 48 1.73 -23.58 0.65
C ARG A 48 1.80 -24.82 -0.21
N LEU A 49 1.05 -24.82 -1.28
CA LEU A 49 1.08 -25.83 -2.35
C LEU A 49 1.52 -25.15 -3.63
N ASP A 50 2.39 -25.79 -4.39
CA ASP A 50 2.92 -25.34 -5.66
C ASP A 50 2.67 -26.42 -6.71
N ASP A 51 2.18 -26.06 -7.89
CA ASP A 51 1.87 -27.01 -8.97
C ASP A 51 3.06 -27.26 -9.91
N GLY A 52 4.20 -26.63 -9.64
CA GLY A 52 5.41 -26.73 -10.49
C GLY A 52 5.34 -25.90 -11.76
N ARG A 53 4.27 -25.10 -11.97
CA ARG A 53 4.11 -24.16 -13.11
C ARG A 53 4.16 -22.70 -12.68
N GLY A 54 4.38 -22.48 -11.38
CA GLY A 54 4.38 -21.15 -10.78
C GLY A 54 3.08 -20.78 -10.07
N ASN A 55 2.00 -21.56 -10.27
CA ASN A 55 0.77 -21.36 -9.52
C ASN A 55 0.95 -21.83 -8.09
N GLN A 56 0.41 -21.07 -7.15
CA GLN A 56 0.55 -21.32 -5.74
C GLN A 56 -0.81 -21.21 -5.05
N LEU A 57 -1.08 -22.13 -4.16
CA LEU A 57 -2.25 -22.12 -3.30
C LEU A 57 -1.79 -22.16 -1.84
N ILE A 58 -2.16 -21.13 -1.09
CA ILE A 58 -1.87 -20.99 0.33
C ILE A 58 -3.17 -21.22 1.10
N ILE A 59 -3.19 -22.19 2.03
CA ILE A 59 -4.37 -22.60 2.77
C ILE A 59 -4.08 -22.46 4.26
N SER A 60 -4.92 -21.73 5.00
CA SER A 60 -4.83 -21.65 6.46
C SER A 60 -4.99 -23.03 7.10
N THR A 61 -4.42 -23.22 8.28
CA THR A 61 -4.44 -24.50 9.00
C THR A 61 -5.87 -25.03 9.24
N ASP A 62 -6.83 -24.13 9.42
CA ASP A 62 -8.25 -24.46 9.58
C ASP A 62 -9.02 -24.57 8.26
N GLY A 63 -8.34 -24.38 7.11
CA GLY A 63 -8.89 -24.49 5.76
C GLY A 63 -9.87 -23.39 5.36
N ARG A 64 -10.06 -22.37 6.20
CA ARG A 64 -11.05 -21.31 5.96
C ARG A 64 -10.55 -20.17 5.10
N VAL A 65 -9.25 -19.90 5.09
CA VAL A 65 -8.64 -18.86 4.25
C VAL A 65 -7.82 -19.53 3.16
N ARG A 66 -8.02 -19.09 1.92
CA ARG A 66 -7.27 -19.51 0.75
C ARG A 66 -6.78 -18.30 -0.01
N LEU A 67 -5.51 -18.31 -0.39
CA LEU A 67 -4.91 -17.37 -1.32
C LEU A 67 -4.39 -18.14 -2.52
N GLY A 68 -4.91 -17.85 -3.70
CA GLY A 68 -4.40 -18.32 -4.98
C GLY A 68 -3.50 -17.26 -5.62
N PHE A 69 -2.40 -17.70 -6.19
CA PHE A 69 -1.55 -16.92 -7.09
C PHE A 69 -1.40 -17.70 -8.39
N GLU A 70 -1.91 -17.16 -9.49
CA GLU A 70 -2.00 -17.82 -10.79
C GLU A 70 -1.41 -16.92 -11.89
N PRO A 71 -0.07 -16.87 -12.04
CA PRO A 71 0.59 -15.99 -13.02
C PRO A 71 0.29 -16.35 -14.47
N GLU A 72 -0.20 -17.56 -14.74
CA GLU A 72 -0.62 -17.99 -16.09
C GLU A 72 -2.03 -17.49 -16.45
N ASN A 73 -2.82 -17.04 -15.46
CA ASN A 73 -4.15 -16.51 -15.66
C ASN A 73 -4.07 -14.99 -15.84
N GLY A 74 -3.96 -14.52 -17.09
CA GLY A 74 -3.71 -13.11 -17.43
C GLY A 74 -4.74 -12.11 -16.89
N ASP A 75 -5.98 -12.56 -16.57
CA ASP A 75 -7.03 -11.65 -16.10
C ASP A 75 -7.04 -11.51 -14.56
N VAL A 76 -6.87 -12.62 -13.84
CA VAL A 76 -6.87 -12.64 -12.37
C VAL A 76 -5.65 -13.38 -11.86
N MET A 77 -4.67 -12.64 -11.36
CA MET A 77 -3.45 -13.23 -10.82
C MET A 77 -3.58 -13.64 -9.35
N TRP A 78 -4.32 -12.87 -8.56
CA TRP A 78 -4.51 -13.11 -7.15
C TRP A 78 -5.98 -13.33 -6.81
N LYS A 79 -6.28 -14.38 -6.06
CA LYS A 79 -7.62 -14.67 -5.57
C LYS A 79 -7.58 -15.00 -4.09
N VAL A 80 -8.27 -14.21 -3.28
CA VAL A 80 -8.49 -14.48 -1.86
C VAL A 80 -9.90 -15.03 -1.70
N ALA A 81 -10.05 -16.15 -1.01
CA ALA A 81 -11.33 -16.73 -0.69
C ALA A 81 -11.41 -17.08 0.80
N VAL A 82 -12.49 -16.70 1.45
CA VAL A 82 -12.74 -17.02 2.85
C VAL A 82 -14.01 -17.84 2.98
N HIS A 83 -13.91 -18.95 3.66
CA HIS A 83 -14.96 -19.95 3.84
C HIS A 83 -15.43 -20.01 5.29
N GLU A 84 -16.69 -20.37 5.52
CA GLU A 84 -17.16 -20.67 6.87
C GLU A 84 -16.49 -21.93 7.42
N ARG A 85 -16.40 -22.96 6.57
CA ARG A 85 -15.74 -24.24 6.83
C ARG A 85 -14.99 -24.68 5.57
N PRO A 86 -13.98 -25.55 5.70
CA PRO A 86 -13.35 -26.19 4.56
C PRO A 86 -14.39 -26.85 3.63
N PHE A 87 -14.20 -26.75 2.32
CA PHE A 87 -15.03 -27.38 1.29
C PHE A 87 -16.45 -26.81 1.11
N LEU A 88 -16.86 -25.78 1.85
CA LEU A 88 -18.07 -25.01 1.53
C LEU A 88 -17.75 -23.93 0.50
N PRO A 89 -18.75 -23.41 -0.22
CA PRO A 89 -18.59 -22.21 -1.03
C PRO A 89 -17.95 -21.06 -0.21
N PRO A 90 -17.22 -20.16 -0.85
CA PRO A 90 -16.66 -19.03 -0.14
C PRO A 90 -17.77 -18.13 0.41
N LEU A 91 -17.57 -17.61 1.60
CA LEU A 91 -18.40 -16.56 2.19
C LEU A 91 -18.18 -15.24 1.47
N TRP A 92 -16.94 -14.99 1.10
CA TRP A 92 -16.55 -13.83 0.29
C TRP A 92 -15.25 -14.09 -0.45
N THR A 93 -15.05 -13.33 -1.52
CA THR A 93 -13.87 -13.39 -2.35
C THR A 93 -13.38 -12.00 -2.71
N VAL A 94 -12.07 -11.88 -2.97
CA VAL A 94 -11.42 -10.74 -3.61
C VAL A 94 -10.54 -11.28 -4.71
N SER A 95 -10.70 -10.74 -5.92
CA SER A 95 -9.90 -11.05 -7.09
C SER A 95 -9.11 -9.80 -7.50
N LEU A 96 -7.83 -9.94 -7.88
CA LEU A 96 -6.98 -8.84 -8.26
C LEU A 96 -6.17 -9.25 -9.50
N THR A 97 -6.00 -8.32 -10.43
CA THR A 97 -5.29 -8.56 -11.70
C THR A 97 -3.77 -8.54 -11.53
N GLU A 98 -3.03 -8.86 -12.58
CA GLU A 98 -1.57 -9.02 -12.56
C GLU A 98 -0.81 -7.76 -12.12
N ASN A 99 -1.26 -6.59 -12.57
CA ASN A 99 -0.56 -5.33 -12.28
C ASN A 99 -0.92 -4.72 -10.92
N THR A 100 -1.66 -5.45 -10.09
CA THR A 100 -1.99 -4.99 -8.73
C THR A 100 -0.73 -4.78 -7.90
N PRO A 101 -0.57 -3.62 -7.24
CA PRO A 101 0.53 -3.39 -6.32
C PRO A 101 0.54 -4.43 -5.21
N ILE A 102 1.69 -5.05 -4.98
CA ILE A 102 1.84 -6.12 -3.98
C ILE A 102 1.44 -5.66 -2.57
N GLU A 103 1.58 -4.37 -2.28
CA GLU A 103 1.18 -3.77 -1.02
C GLU A 103 -0.30 -3.99 -0.69
N VAL A 104 -1.15 -4.01 -1.71
CA VAL A 104 -2.59 -4.27 -1.54
C VAL A 104 -2.82 -5.72 -1.13
N VAL A 105 -2.18 -6.67 -1.83
CA VAL A 105 -2.28 -8.10 -1.51
C VAL A 105 -1.67 -8.41 -0.15
N GLU A 106 -0.49 -7.86 0.16
CA GLU A 106 0.21 -8.00 1.44
C GLU A 106 -0.66 -7.48 2.60
N ALA A 107 -1.35 -6.36 2.41
CA ALA A 107 -2.23 -5.79 3.44
C ALA A 107 -3.41 -6.72 3.75
N ILE A 108 -4.07 -7.27 2.74
CA ILE A 108 -5.17 -8.24 2.91
C ILE A 108 -4.67 -9.48 3.67
N THR A 109 -3.56 -10.06 3.21
CA THR A 109 -3.02 -11.29 3.81
C THR A 109 -2.52 -11.07 5.23
N THR A 110 -1.96 -9.89 5.52
CA THR A 110 -1.55 -9.47 6.86
C THR A 110 -2.76 -9.35 7.79
N ASP A 111 -3.85 -8.71 7.36
CA ASP A 111 -5.06 -8.59 8.17
C ASP A 111 -5.68 -9.97 8.44
N LEU A 112 -5.78 -10.83 7.42
CA LEU A 112 -6.28 -12.20 7.56
C LEU A 112 -5.41 -13.03 8.50
N ALA A 113 -4.08 -12.95 8.38
CA ALA A 113 -3.14 -13.63 9.26
C ALA A 113 -3.28 -13.17 10.72
N ASN A 114 -3.50 -11.89 10.96
CA ASN A 114 -3.76 -11.35 12.28
C ASN A 114 -5.07 -11.88 12.87
N ARG A 115 -6.14 -11.93 12.06
CA ARG A 115 -7.44 -12.51 12.49
C ARG A 115 -7.33 -14.00 12.81
N LEU A 116 -6.62 -14.77 12.00
CA LEU A 116 -6.37 -16.19 12.25
C LEU A 116 -5.63 -16.41 13.58
N ARG A 117 -4.57 -15.62 13.84
CA ARG A 117 -3.76 -15.74 15.09
C ARG A 117 -4.52 -15.32 16.34
N THR A 118 -5.39 -14.34 16.24
CA THR A 118 -6.16 -13.81 17.38
C THR A 118 -7.51 -14.49 17.58
N GLY A 119 -7.90 -15.41 16.70
CA GLY A 119 -9.26 -15.98 16.70
C GLY A 119 -10.33 -14.96 16.31
N GLY A 120 -9.93 -13.90 15.61
CA GLY A 120 -10.82 -12.84 15.13
C GLY A 120 -11.83 -13.33 14.09
N ARG A 121 -12.92 -12.56 13.93
CA ARG A 121 -13.94 -12.88 12.93
C ARG A 121 -13.37 -12.63 11.52
N LEU A 122 -13.53 -13.63 10.66
CA LEU A 122 -13.23 -13.52 9.22
C LEU A 122 -14.39 -12.90 8.42
N THR A 123 -15.56 -12.73 9.06
CA THR A 123 -16.79 -12.22 8.47
C THR A 123 -17.40 -11.15 9.36
N GLY A 124 -18.26 -10.31 8.80
CA GLY A 124 -19.02 -9.27 9.51
C GLY A 124 -18.34 -7.91 9.52
N ALA A 125 -19.13 -6.87 9.65
CA ALA A 125 -18.67 -5.51 9.75
C ALA A 125 -17.87 -5.33 11.05
N ALA A 126 -16.64 -4.83 10.94
CA ALA A 126 -16.04 -4.09 12.03
C ALA A 126 -16.83 -2.77 12.11
N ALA A 127 -17.44 -2.48 13.26
CA ALA A 127 -18.40 -1.40 13.40
C ALA A 127 -17.86 0.00 13.03
N ASP A 128 -16.56 0.17 12.85
CA ASP A 128 -15.91 1.46 12.70
C ASP A 128 -14.96 1.58 11.48
N ALA A 129 -14.85 0.55 10.63
CA ALA A 129 -13.94 0.58 9.49
C ALA A 129 -14.70 0.95 8.21
N GLU A 130 -14.88 2.24 7.98
CA GLU A 130 -15.48 2.74 6.75
C GLU A 130 -14.41 2.91 5.66
N TRP A 131 -14.49 2.13 4.58
CA TRP A 131 -13.52 2.17 3.47
C TRP A 131 -13.48 3.54 2.75
N ARG A 132 -14.52 4.36 2.90
CA ARG A 132 -14.61 5.73 2.35
C ARG A 132 -13.73 6.73 3.07
N THR A 133 -13.50 6.53 4.36
CA THR A 133 -12.72 7.45 5.19
C THR A 133 -11.33 7.75 4.63
N PRO A 134 -10.49 6.75 4.27
CA PRO A 134 -9.18 7.03 3.68
C PRO A 134 -9.28 7.69 2.31
N LEU A 135 -10.32 7.46 1.52
CA LEU A 135 -10.53 8.13 0.24
C LEU A 135 -10.77 9.62 0.41
N HIS A 136 -11.71 9.99 1.28
CA HIS A 136 -11.98 11.41 1.60
C HIS A 136 -10.74 12.14 2.11
N ALA A 137 -9.96 11.48 2.97
CA ALA A 137 -8.73 12.06 3.51
C ALA A 137 -7.66 12.31 2.44
N ASN A 138 -7.76 11.65 1.29
CA ASN A 138 -6.83 11.75 0.15
C ASN A 138 -7.45 12.46 -1.08
N GLY A 139 -8.50 13.24 -0.89
CA GLY A 139 -9.06 14.11 -1.95
C GLY A 139 -9.91 13.40 -3.00
N TRP A 140 -10.33 12.14 -2.75
CA TRP A 140 -11.25 11.46 -3.63
C TRP A 140 -12.68 11.99 -3.43
N THR A 141 -13.40 12.17 -4.53
CA THR A 141 -14.80 12.58 -4.52
C THR A 141 -15.70 11.36 -4.70
N LEU A 142 -16.74 11.28 -3.85
CA LEU A 142 -17.75 10.23 -3.94
C LEU A 142 -19.02 10.80 -4.56
N ALA A 143 -19.56 10.08 -5.54
CA ALA A 143 -20.81 10.41 -6.21
C ALA A 143 -21.76 9.21 -6.16
N TRP A 144 -23.03 9.46 -5.83
CA TRP A 144 -24.08 8.46 -5.83
C TRP A 144 -24.94 8.58 -7.07
N ASP A 145 -25.05 7.50 -7.83
CA ASP A 145 -26.01 7.36 -8.92
C ASP A 145 -27.22 6.52 -8.46
N ALA A 146 -28.30 7.19 -8.13
CA ALA A 146 -29.53 6.55 -7.66
C ALA A 146 -30.21 5.68 -8.74
N ALA A 147 -30.02 5.98 -10.02
CA ALA A 147 -30.61 5.23 -11.13
C ALA A 147 -29.84 3.91 -11.34
N ALA A 148 -28.53 3.96 -11.28
CA ALA A 148 -27.66 2.79 -11.36
C ALA A 148 -27.60 2.00 -10.05
N GLY A 149 -27.87 2.62 -8.91
CA GLY A 149 -27.67 2.05 -7.59
C GLY A 149 -26.18 1.85 -7.28
N THR A 150 -25.35 2.77 -7.77
CA THR A 150 -23.90 2.70 -7.62
C THR A 150 -23.36 3.93 -6.90
N GLU A 151 -22.36 3.75 -6.07
CA GLU A 151 -21.52 4.81 -5.52
C GLU A 151 -20.17 4.73 -6.20
N THR A 152 -19.69 5.84 -6.73
CA THR A 152 -18.40 5.91 -7.41
C THR A 152 -17.50 6.91 -6.71
N ALA A 153 -16.30 6.47 -6.34
CA ALA A 153 -15.22 7.34 -5.90
C ALA A 153 -14.28 7.56 -7.08
N CYS A 154 -13.97 8.81 -7.38
CA CYS A 154 -13.05 9.20 -8.44
C CYS A 154 -11.89 10.00 -7.87
N SER A 155 -10.70 9.78 -8.40
CA SER A 155 -9.54 10.61 -8.12
C SER A 155 -9.67 11.98 -8.76
N GLU A 156 -9.30 13.04 -8.06
CA GLU A 156 -9.25 14.40 -8.61
C GLU A 156 -8.22 14.51 -9.76
N TYR A 157 -7.13 13.75 -9.66
CA TYR A 157 -6.01 13.82 -10.61
C TYR A 157 -6.21 12.93 -11.84
N SER A 158 -6.98 11.86 -11.71
CA SER A 158 -7.26 10.91 -12.79
C SER A 158 -8.73 10.49 -12.73
N PRO A 159 -9.62 11.14 -13.47
CA PRO A 159 -11.06 10.79 -13.49
C PRO A 159 -11.35 9.39 -14.03
N GLN A 160 -10.36 8.73 -14.64
CA GLN A 160 -10.46 7.36 -15.12
C GLN A 160 -10.27 6.35 -14.00
N ASP A 161 -9.51 6.73 -12.95
CA ASP A 161 -9.31 5.90 -11.76
C ASP A 161 -10.56 5.95 -10.90
N LYS A 162 -11.18 4.82 -10.67
CA LYS A 162 -12.46 4.73 -9.94
C LYS A 162 -12.53 3.52 -9.04
N ILE A 163 -13.24 3.74 -7.96
CA ILE A 163 -13.73 2.68 -7.08
C ILE A 163 -15.25 2.73 -7.16
N VAL A 164 -15.86 1.62 -7.50
CA VAL A 164 -17.31 1.50 -7.65
C VAL A 164 -17.85 0.57 -6.58
N LEU A 165 -18.85 1.04 -5.84
CA LEU A 165 -19.67 0.22 -4.98
C LEU A 165 -21.03 0.04 -5.64
N ASN A 166 -21.36 -1.20 -5.97
CA ASN A 166 -22.65 -1.57 -6.54
C ASN A 166 -23.55 -2.08 -5.41
N THR A 167 -24.63 -1.36 -5.14
CA THR A 167 -25.56 -1.72 -4.05
C THR A 167 -26.71 -2.61 -4.50
N ARG A 168 -26.81 -2.92 -5.80
CA ARG A 168 -27.78 -3.88 -6.28
C ARG A 168 -27.35 -5.29 -5.90
N ALA A 169 -28.20 -6.02 -5.21
CA ALA A 169 -27.99 -7.41 -4.94
C ALA A 169 -28.00 -8.21 -6.25
N PHE A 170 -26.93 -8.94 -6.52
CA PHE A 170 -26.88 -9.88 -7.63
C PHE A 170 -27.49 -11.21 -7.22
N PRO A 171 -28.34 -11.82 -8.05
CA PRO A 171 -29.12 -12.99 -7.65
C PRO A 171 -28.32 -14.29 -7.60
N ASP A 172 -27.16 -14.41 -8.24
CA ASP A 172 -26.45 -15.68 -8.33
C ASP A 172 -24.94 -15.53 -8.14
N PRO A 173 -24.33 -16.23 -7.13
CA PRO A 173 -22.88 -16.26 -6.94
C PRO A 173 -22.12 -16.96 -8.07
N ASP A 174 -22.73 -17.88 -8.78
CA ASP A 174 -22.07 -18.67 -9.83
C ASP A 174 -21.91 -17.85 -11.14
N GLU A 175 -22.74 -16.84 -11.36
CA GLU A 175 -22.60 -15.90 -12.49
C GLU A 175 -21.38 -14.97 -12.34
N TRP A 176 -20.76 -14.93 -11.18
CA TRP A 176 -19.63 -14.04 -10.87
C TRP A 176 -18.31 -14.48 -11.51
N GLU A 177 -18.12 -15.79 -11.66
CA GLU A 177 -16.86 -16.31 -12.22
C GLU A 177 -16.72 -16.00 -13.71
N GLU A 178 -17.84 -15.79 -14.40
CA GLU A 178 -17.84 -15.52 -15.85
C GLU A 178 -17.93 -14.02 -16.18
N ALA A 179 -18.43 -13.18 -15.30
CA ALA A 179 -18.90 -11.86 -15.71
C ALA A 179 -17.99 -10.68 -15.34
N GLY A 180 -16.98 -10.78 -14.53
CA GLY A 180 -16.09 -9.63 -14.22
C GLY A 180 -16.73 -8.24 -14.03
N GLN A 181 -18.00 -8.10 -14.38
CA GLN A 181 -18.76 -6.85 -14.44
C GLN A 181 -19.73 -6.62 -13.27
N ASP A 182 -19.96 -7.63 -12.44
CA ASP A 182 -21.00 -7.61 -11.42
C ASP A 182 -20.49 -7.65 -9.98
N ALA A 183 -19.24 -7.24 -9.77
CA ALA A 183 -18.67 -7.12 -8.44
C ALA A 183 -19.43 -6.10 -7.61
N PHE A 184 -19.71 -6.46 -6.35
CA PHE A 184 -20.30 -5.53 -5.37
C PHE A 184 -19.41 -4.31 -5.14
N TRP A 185 -18.10 -4.51 -5.10
CA TRP A 185 -17.10 -3.48 -4.97
C TRP A 185 -15.99 -3.75 -5.98
N SER A 186 -15.61 -2.75 -6.74
CA SER A 186 -14.54 -2.85 -7.72
C SER A 186 -13.63 -1.63 -7.69
N VAL A 187 -12.38 -1.85 -8.03
CA VAL A 187 -11.37 -0.83 -8.33
C VAL A 187 -10.99 -0.97 -9.78
N ASP A 188 -10.86 0.14 -10.46
CA ASP A 188 -10.35 0.22 -11.81
C ASP A 188 -9.36 1.38 -11.88
N ILE A 189 -8.09 1.06 -11.96
CA ILE A 189 -7.00 2.03 -12.11
C ILE A 189 -6.56 1.97 -13.55
N ALA A 190 -6.96 3.00 -14.29
CA ALA A 190 -6.75 3.07 -15.72
C ALA A 190 -5.30 3.49 -16.02
N GLY A 191 -4.59 2.63 -16.75
CA GLY A 191 -3.35 2.97 -17.43
C GLY A 191 -3.50 2.58 -18.90
N ASP A 192 -2.82 3.25 -19.80
CA ASP A 192 -2.90 2.97 -21.22
C ASP A 192 -2.53 1.50 -21.56
N PHE A 193 -1.71 0.84 -20.73
CA PHE A 193 -1.27 -0.56 -20.92
C PHE A 193 -1.04 -1.33 -19.61
N ASP A 194 -0.86 -0.64 -18.47
CA ASP A 194 -0.39 -1.23 -17.21
C ASP A 194 -1.37 -0.97 -16.05
N GLY A 195 -2.62 -0.65 -16.37
CA GLY A 195 -3.67 -0.50 -15.38
C GLY A 195 -3.97 -1.83 -14.66
N TRP A 196 -4.59 -1.74 -13.50
CA TRP A 196 -5.00 -2.91 -12.75
C TRP A 196 -6.42 -2.76 -12.23
N SER A 197 -7.04 -3.89 -11.94
CA SER A 197 -8.37 -3.91 -11.34
C SER A 197 -8.45 -4.90 -10.18
N ALA A 198 -9.41 -4.67 -9.31
CA ALA A 198 -9.78 -5.60 -8.26
C ALA A 198 -11.29 -5.65 -8.14
N ALA A 199 -11.80 -6.81 -7.73
CA ALA A 199 -13.21 -7.03 -7.48
C ALA A 199 -13.41 -7.74 -6.15
N ALA A 200 -14.43 -7.32 -5.40
CA ALA A 200 -14.80 -7.93 -4.14
C ALA A 200 -16.28 -8.29 -4.10
N SER A 201 -16.59 -9.44 -3.50
CA SER A 201 -17.95 -9.95 -3.37
C SER A 201 -18.79 -9.15 -2.36
N ILE A 202 -20.12 -9.22 -2.48
CA ILE A 202 -21.08 -8.49 -1.63
C ILE A 202 -20.89 -8.76 -0.13
N SER A 203 -20.42 -9.94 0.23
CA SER A 203 -20.20 -10.35 1.62
C SER A 203 -18.81 -10.01 2.14
N THR A 204 -17.97 -9.35 1.33
CA THR A 204 -16.64 -8.91 1.76
C THR A 204 -16.76 -7.88 2.88
N PRO A 205 -16.14 -8.09 4.04
CA PRO A 205 -16.25 -7.18 5.17
C PRO A 205 -15.69 -5.79 4.87
N ASP A 206 -16.35 -4.73 5.31
CA ASP A 206 -15.89 -3.34 5.16
C ASP A 206 -14.46 -3.13 5.69
N ALA A 207 -14.09 -3.87 6.73
CA ALA A 207 -12.72 -3.81 7.26
C ALA A 207 -11.65 -4.32 6.25
N ILE A 208 -11.99 -5.28 5.41
CA ILE A 208 -11.10 -5.75 4.33
C ILE A 208 -11.02 -4.69 3.24
N LEU A 209 -12.16 -4.12 2.83
CA LEU A 209 -12.21 -3.02 1.87
C LEU A 209 -11.41 -1.81 2.38
N HIS A 210 -11.58 -1.45 3.66
CA HIS A 210 -10.80 -0.39 4.29
C HIS A 210 -9.28 -0.68 4.27
N THR A 211 -8.89 -1.92 4.54
CA THR A 211 -7.49 -2.35 4.49
C THR A 211 -6.94 -2.22 3.07
N MET A 212 -7.69 -2.65 2.06
CA MET A 212 -7.31 -2.52 0.64
C MET A 212 -7.12 -1.05 0.25
N VAL A 213 -8.13 -0.21 0.50
CA VAL A 213 -8.09 1.21 0.16
C VAL A 213 -6.96 1.92 0.91
N SER A 214 -6.76 1.61 2.18
CA SER A 214 -5.65 2.19 2.95
C SER A 214 -4.29 1.81 2.38
N ALA A 215 -4.10 0.57 1.93
CA ALA A 215 -2.87 0.12 1.28
C ALA A 215 -2.66 0.78 -0.09
N MET A 216 -3.72 0.96 -0.87
CA MET A 216 -3.68 1.67 -2.15
C MET A 216 -3.18 3.11 -2.00
N LEU A 217 -3.62 3.78 -0.94
CA LEU A 217 -3.30 5.19 -0.68
C LEU A 217 -2.00 5.40 0.12
N ALA A 218 -1.46 4.34 0.71
CA ALA A 218 -0.16 4.38 1.41
C ALA A 218 1.01 4.53 0.41
N PRO A 219 2.21 4.89 0.87
CA PRO A 219 3.40 4.88 0.03
C PRO A 219 3.87 3.46 -0.30
N ALA A 220 4.35 3.25 -1.53
CA ALA A 220 5.10 2.06 -1.94
C ALA A 220 6.57 2.39 -2.18
N ILE A 221 7.43 1.36 -2.15
CA ILE A 221 8.86 1.50 -2.46
C ILE A 221 9.20 0.56 -3.62
N ARG A 222 9.87 1.11 -4.63
CA ARG A 222 10.38 0.37 -5.80
C ARG A 222 11.83 0.72 -6.06
N GLY A 223 12.56 -0.16 -6.75
CA GLY A 223 13.79 0.22 -7.41
C GLY A 223 13.49 1.17 -8.58
N ILE A 224 14.37 2.11 -8.87
CA ILE A 224 14.17 2.97 -10.05
C ILE A 224 14.09 2.13 -11.33
N GLY A 225 14.84 1.00 -11.38
CA GLY A 225 14.80 0.08 -12.51
C GLY A 225 13.50 -0.71 -12.66
N ASP A 226 12.69 -0.75 -11.60
CA ASP A 226 11.43 -1.48 -11.54
C ASP A 226 10.21 -0.54 -11.69
N LEU A 227 10.43 0.74 -12.00
CA LEU A 227 9.34 1.68 -12.29
C LEU A 227 8.71 1.33 -13.63
N ASP A 228 7.41 1.09 -13.60
CA ASP A 228 6.61 0.88 -14.80
C ASP A 228 6.08 2.20 -15.39
N ASP A 229 5.43 2.09 -16.54
CA ASP A 229 4.85 3.24 -17.24
C ASP A 229 3.68 3.84 -16.47
N LEU A 230 2.96 3.06 -15.66
CA LEU A 230 1.88 3.54 -14.80
C LEU A 230 2.39 4.55 -13.77
N ALA A 231 3.45 4.20 -13.02
CA ALA A 231 4.04 5.07 -12.00
C ALA A 231 4.59 6.37 -12.61
N VAL A 232 5.29 6.26 -13.73
CA VAL A 232 5.87 7.42 -14.42
C VAL A 232 4.78 8.29 -15.03
N GLY A 233 3.76 7.69 -15.65
CA GLY A 233 2.62 8.40 -16.21
C GLY A 233 1.82 9.16 -15.15
N ALA A 234 1.51 8.51 -14.04
CA ALA A 234 0.82 9.13 -12.90
C ALA A 234 1.61 10.33 -12.33
N ALA A 235 2.93 10.22 -12.23
CA ALA A 235 3.76 11.34 -11.78
C ALA A 235 3.76 12.53 -12.77
N VAL A 236 3.68 12.27 -14.07
CA VAL A 236 3.61 13.33 -15.09
C VAL A 236 2.33 14.15 -14.97
N ILE A 237 1.20 13.50 -14.69
CA ILE A 237 -0.09 14.19 -14.53
C ILE A 237 -0.31 14.72 -13.10
N GLY A 238 0.62 14.48 -12.18
CA GLY A 238 0.51 14.91 -10.79
C GLY A 238 -0.36 14.00 -9.92
N ALA A 239 -0.78 12.85 -10.44
CA ALA A 239 -1.56 11.86 -9.68
C ALA A 239 -0.70 11.07 -8.68
N ALA A 240 0.62 11.00 -8.90
CA ALA A 240 1.58 10.39 -7.99
C ALA A 240 2.78 11.29 -7.72
N GLU A 241 3.36 11.15 -6.54
CA GLU A 241 4.65 11.73 -6.17
C GLU A 241 5.72 10.64 -6.19
N LEU A 242 6.82 10.89 -6.93
CA LEU A 242 8.01 10.04 -6.94
C LEU A 242 9.12 10.71 -6.16
N THR A 243 9.46 10.19 -4.99
CA THR A 243 10.52 10.72 -4.13
C THR A 243 11.68 9.74 -4.01
N GLU A 244 12.89 10.16 -4.40
CA GLU A 244 14.08 9.33 -4.20
C GLU A 244 14.37 9.10 -2.73
N ILE A 245 14.64 7.85 -2.36
CA ILE A 245 15.08 7.49 -1.03
C ILE A 245 16.62 7.58 -1.03
N PRO A 246 17.22 8.41 -0.15
CA PRO A 246 18.67 8.47 -0.05
C PRO A 246 19.25 7.09 0.26
N SER A 247 20.19 6.63 -0.56
CA SER A 247 20.90 5.39 -0.28
C SER A 247 21.70 5.53 1.01
N SER A 248 21.68 4.51 1.86
CA SER A 248 22.55 4.46 3.03
C SER A 248 24.01 4.58 2.58
N PRO A 249 24.83 5.39 3.26
CA PRO A 249 26.22 5.54 2.87
C PRO A 249 26.93 4.20 2.94
N THR A 250 27.62 3.83 1.88
CA THR A 250 28.42 2.60 1.86
C THR A 250 29.60 2.73 2.83
N PRO A 251 30.20 1.62 3.31
CA PRO A 251 31.43 1.68 4.12
C PRO A 251 32.51 2.53 3.46
N LEU A 252 32.59 2.53 2.13
CA LEU A 252 33.55 3.34 1.38
C LEU A 252 33.22 4.83 1.47
N ASP A 253 31.94 5.21 1.42
CA ASP A 253 31.51 6.61 1.56
C ASP A 253 31.80 7.13 2.98
N VAL A 254 31.55 6.28 3.99
CA VAL A 254 31.91 6.59 5.38
C VAL A 254 33.42 6.79 5.53
N HIS A 255 34.23 5.90 4.95
CA HIS A 255 35.69 6.05 4.95
C HIS A 255 36.17 7.31 4.22
N ARG A 256 35.60 7.62 3.06
CA ARG A 256 35.91 8.86 2.33
C ARG A 256 35.55 10.11 3.11
N ALA A 257 34.36 10.12 3.74
CA ALA A 257 33.93 11.23 4.59
C ALA A 257 34.82 11.40 5.82
N GLN A 258 35.27 10.31 6.45
CA GLN A 258 36.22 10.33 7.55
C GLN A 258 37.60 10.83 7.11
N ALA A 259 38.10 10.38 5.97
CA ALA A 259 39.36 10.87 5.40
C ALA A 259 39.29 12.37 5.07
N ALA A 260 38.21 12.82 4.46
CA ALA A 260 38.00 14.23 4.14
C ALA A 260 37.98 15.11 5.42
N ARG A 261 37.38 14.64 6.51
CA ARG A 261 37.41 15.34 7.80
C ARG A 261 38.81 15.44 8.39
N ARG A 262 39.67 14.43 8.20
CA ARG A 262 41.06 14.41 8.68
C ARG A 262 41.95 15.30 7.84
N THR A 263 41.64 15.51 6.57
CA THR A 263 42.44 16.35 5.65
C THR A 263 41.97 17.80 5.58
N SER A 264 40.80 18.14 6.15
CA SER A 264 40.38 19.53 6.29
C SER A 264 41.24 20.21 7.33
N PRO A 265 42.12 21.19 6.95
CA PRO A 265 42.88 21.91 7.96
C PRO A 265 41.91 22.69 8.83
N ALA A 266 42.13 22.61 10.14
CA ALA A 266 41.36 23.34 11.16
C ALA A 266 41.38 24.85 10.87
N ARG A 267 40.42 25.30 10.05
CA ARG A 267 40.22 26.73 9.73
C ARG A 267 39.47 27.46 10.85
N ASP A 268 38.99 26.75 11.87
CA ASP A 268 38.12 27.31 12.91
C ASP A 268 38.84 27.59 14.24
N ALA A 269 40.19 27.47 14.33
CA ALA A 269 40.91 27.79 15.52
C ALA A 269 41.34 29.26 15.70
N ALA A 270 41.04 30.13 14.70
CA ALA A 270 41.53 31.51 14.74
C ALA A 270 40.46 32.56 15.11
N ASP A 271 39.18 32.21 15.25
CA ASP A 271 38.12 33.18 15.53
C ASP A 271 37.46 33.08 16.91
N SER A 272 37.98 32.20 17.78
CA SER A 272 37.44 32.01 19.15
C SER A 272 38.10 32.81 20.24
N THR A 273 38.93 33.81 19.88
CA THR A 273 39.69 34.61 20.88
C THR A 273 39.23 36.07 20.92
N ARG A 274 37.94 36.34 20.90
CA ARG A 274 37.40 37.67 21.30
C ARG A 274 35.91 37.56 21.66
N ILE A 275 35.61 37.00 22.82
CA ILE A 275 34.41 37.41 23.56
C ILE A 275 34.82 37.67 24.99
N ALA A 276 34.95 38.96 25.29
CA ALA A 276 35.20 39.46 26.63
C ALA A 276 34.05 39.09 27.58
N VAL A 277 34.46 38.61 28.71
CA VAL A 277 33.66 38.36 29.90
C VAL A 277 32.93 39.66 30.30
N SER A 278 31.60 39.65 30.23
CA SER A 278 30.74 40.53 31.00
C SER A 278 29.80 39.64 31.80
N ALA A 279 30.08 39.54 33.11
CA ALA A 279 29.22 38.84 34.08
C ALA A 279 27.92 39.66 34.27
N PRO A 280 26.76 39.08 34.26
CA PRO A 280 25.57 39.72 34.83
C PRO A 280 25.36 39.30 36.26
N ALA A 281 25.01 40.32 37.05
CA ALA A 281 24.74 40.27 38.46
C ALA A 281 23.61 39.31 38.86
N LEU A 282 23.81 38.66 39.96
CA LEU A 282 22.82 37.90 40.73
C LEU A 282 21.68 38.81 41.19
N SER A 283 20.43 38.45 40.89
CA SER A 283 19.23 38.97 41.55
C SER A 283 18.52 37.87 42.34
N PRO A 284 17.92 38.17 43.47
CA PRO A 284 17.60 37.16 44.50
C PRO A 284 16.24 36.49 44.30
N GLN A 285 16.20 35.28 44.84
CA GLN A 285 15.06 34.39 44.97
C GLN A 285 13.80 35.06 45.51
N SER A 286 12.67 34.85 44.88
CA SER A 286 11.36 35.04 45.42
C SER A 286 10.72 33.72 45.83
N ALA A 287 10.20 33.71 47.05
CA ALA A 287 9.73 32.56 47.80
C ALA A 287 8.49 31.89 47.19
N ALA A 288 8.45 30.57 47.26
CA ALA A 288 7.32 29.72 46.97
C ALA A 288 6.16 29.91 47.97
N ARG A 289 4.94 30.02 47.48
CA ARG A 289 3.69 29.89 48.24
C ARG A 289 3.11 28.46 48.09
N PRO A 290 2.66 27.82 49.16
CA PRO A 290 2.05 26.53 49.12
C PRO A 290 0.59 26.57 48.62
N VAL A 291 0.21 25.59 47.79
CA VAL A 291 -1.16 25.35 47.30
C VAL A 291 -1.90 24.44 48.29
N PRO A 292 -3.15 24.75 48.70
CA PRO A 292 -3.95 23.88 49.57
C PRO A 292 -4.59 22.73 48.76
N ARG A 293 -4.63 21.54 49.43
CA ARG A 293 -5.35 20.34 48.93
C ARG A 293 -6.85 20.47 49.18
N PRO A 294 -7.71 20.04 48.25
CA PRO A 294 -9.12 19.84 48.53
C PRO A 294 -9.41 18.54 49.25
N ARG A 295 -10.44 18.58 50.07
CA ARG A 295 -11.02 17.41 50.77
C ARG A 295 -11.88 16.57 49.83
#